data_ccf3ca1d8b18b6cc16de073d3ab38db3
#
_entry.id   ccf3ca1d8b18b6cc16de073d3ab38db3
#
_cell.length_a   1.000
_cell.length_b   1.000
_cell.length_c   1.000
_cell.angle_alpha   90.00
_cell.angle_beta   90.00
_cell.angle_gamma   90.00
#
_symmetry.space_group_name_H-M   'P 1'
#
loop_
_entity.id
_entity.type
_entity.pdbx_description
1 polymer ?
#
loop_
_entity_poly.entity_id
_entity_poly.type
_entity_poly.pdbx_seq_one_letter_code
_entity_poly.pdbx_strand_id
1 'polypeptide(L)'
;MNSTHPCWCGQTDLTDFSPEYFCCENCQTLVLKNWPPAERFDVIDDASDFYGRRYYESFVVQGGYPSLAERARNDLNERCMHWMRTVLKYRLPPARTLELGCGHGGFVALMCWAGFDAAGLELSPSLVEYAKSAFGAPMLTGTIEKQDLEPRSLDLILHFDVLEHLPDPRTTMRRCMELLKPDGFMIVQTPCFPVGRTYEEIVRNKNRFLEMLRPAEHLYVFSKASIARLFSDVGAPFVYFEPAIFHHYDMCVVASPRECTPHSEAEATEALLRHPEGRIIQALLDANAQHKELVRRYEEIDADREARLQALRQAGARIEEIEADREVRLQKLLKMDALYKAMEERLASKSAADGSGAAR
;
A
#
# COMPACT_ATOMS: atom_id res chain seq x y z
N MET A 1 30.27 22.33 5.65
CA MET A 1 30.12 20.87 5.48
C MET A 1 28.78 20.52 6.14
N ASN A 2 27.76 20.19 5.35
CA ASN A 2 26.51 19.75 5.95
C ASN A 2 26.79 18.41 6.63
N SER A 3 26.72 18.37 7.96
CA SER A 3 26.78 17.12 8.69
C SER A 3 25.57 16.28 8.30
N THR A 4 25.79 15.16 7.62
CA THR A 4 24.74 14.21 7.33
C THR A 4 24.16 13.71 8.64
N HIS A 5 22.82 13.74 8.77
CA HIS A 5 22.15 13.16 9.94
C HIS A 5 22.44 11.64 9.97
N PRO A 6 22.85 11.07 11.12
CA PRO A 6 23.12 9.64 11.22
C PRO A 6 21.83 8.83 11.00
N CYS A 7 21.97 7.62 10.47
CA CYS A 7 20.86 6.67 10.43
C CYS A 7 20.42 6.30 11.87
N TRP A 8 19.19 5.91 12.04
CA TRP A 8 18.65 5.43 13.33
C TRP A 8 19.51 4.32 13.96
N CYS A 9 20.21 3.53 13.14
CA CYS A 9 21.14 2.49 13.63
C CYS A 9 22.51 2.99 14.10
N GLY A 10 22.74 4.32 14.03
CA GLY A 10 23.98 4.99 14.44
C GLY A 10 25.04 5.09 13.33
N GLN A 11 24.81 4.55 12.13
CA GLN A 11 25.73 4.66 11.00
C GLN A 11 25.71 6.07 10.43
N THR A 12 26.90 6.63 10.17
CA THR A 12 27.11 7.96 9.58
C THR A 12 27.60 7.91 8.13
N ASP A 13 28.20 6.80 7.73
CA ASP A 13 28.63 6.57 6.35
C ASP A 13 27.44 6.04 5.55
N LEU A 14 26.83 6.92 4.75
CA LEU A 14 25.63 6.69 3.99
C LEU A 14 25.91 6.89 2.49
N THR A 15 25.38 6.04 1.64
CA THR A 15 25.52 6.11 0.18
C THR A 15 24.36 6.84 -0.47
N ASP A 16 24.60 7.50 -1.60
CA ASP A 16 23.56 8.17 -2.36
C ASP A 16 22.56 7.14 -2.94
N PHE A 17 21.26 7.38 -2.73
CA PHE A 17 20.19 6.56 -3.31
C PHE A 17 19.33 7.36 -4.30
N SER A 18 18.82 8.50 -3.91
CA SER A 18 18.01 9.41 -4.72
C SER A 18 18.43 10.86 -4.51
N PRO A 19 17.87 11.85 -5.22
CA PRO A 19 18.12 13.25 -4.95
C PRO A 19 17.89 13.64 -3.48
N GLU A 20 16.88 13.04 -2.82
CA GLU A 20 16.45 13.41 -1.47
C GLU A 20 16.90 12.43 -0.38
N TYR A 21 17.31 11.20 -0.73
CA TYR A 21 17.61 10.16 0.26
C TYR A 21 18.98 9.54 0.07
N PHE A 22 19.63 9.25 1.19
CA PHE A 22 20.73 8.30 1.29
C PHE A 22 20.22 6.89 1.58
N CYS A 23 21.04 5.88 1.32
CA CYS A 23 20.85 4.51 1.77
C CYS A 23 21.89 4.17 2.84
N CYS A 24 21.45 3.61 3.96
CA CYS A 24 22.32 3.05 4.97
C CYS A 24 22.65 1.60 4.62
N GLU A 25 23.88 1.31 4.24
CA GLU A 25 24.31 -0.05 3.88
C GLU A 25 24.30 -1.02 5.07
N ASN A 26 24.45 -0.49 6.30
CA ASN A 26 24.47 -1.30 7.51
C ASN A 26 23.09 -1.90 7.88
N CYS A 27 22.00 -1.15 7.65
CA CYS A 27 20.65 -1.59 8.00
C CYS A 27 19.62 -1.53 6.84
N GLN A 28 20.04 -1.03 5.68
CA GLN A 28 19.17 -0.94 4.49
C GLN A 28 17.92 -0.06 4.72
N THR A 29 18.11 1.06 5.41
CA THR A 29 17.09 2.10 5.57
C THR A 29 17.45 3.28 4.68
N LEU A 30 16.47 3.88 4.01
CA LEU A 30 16.66 5.19 3.39
C LEU A 30 16.56 6.28 4.44
N VAL A 31 17.47 7.27 4.38
CA VAL A 31 17.60 8.37 5.33
C VAL A 31 17.49 9.68 4.57
N LEU A 32 16.64 10.58 5.02
CA LEU A 32 16.44 11.89 4.40
C LEU A 32 17.73 12.72 4.43
N LYS A 33 18.12 13.29 3.27
CA LYS A 33 19.33 14.12 3.15
C LYS A 33 19.20 15.46 3.86
N ASN A 34 18.09 16.17 3.61
CA ASN A 34 17.81 17.48 4.16
C ASN A 34 16.98 17.35 5.43
N TRP A 35 17.67 17.05 6.55
CA TRP A 35 17.01 16.84 7.83
C TRP A 35 16.36 18.12 8.33
N PRO A 36 15.08 18.10 8.71
CA PRO A 36 14.39 19.28 9.23
C PRO A 36 14.88 19.64 10.63
N PRO A 37 14.68 20.90 11.06
CA PRO A 37 15.02 21.33 12.41
C PRO A 37 14.16 20.63 13.47
N ALA A 38 14.67 20.49 14.69
CA ALA A 38 14.04 19.74 15.77
C ALA A 38 12.63 20.27 16.14
N GLU A 39 12.45 21.58 16.05
CA GLU A 39 11.19 22.28 16.34
C GLU A 39 10.04 21.82 15.46
N ARG A 40 10.33 21.23 14.28
CA ARG A 40 9.33 20.70 13.37
C ARG A 40 8.52 19.54 13.96
N PHE A 41 9.08 18.81 14.91
CA PHE A 41 8.49 17.62 15.51
C PHE A 41 7.66 17.90 16.78
N ASP A 42 7.70 19.13 17.26
CA ASP A 42 6.85 19.58 18.36
C ASP A 42 5.64 20.35 17.82
N VAL A 43 4.51 20.24 18.52
CA VAL A 43 3.32 21.08 18.30
C VAL A 43 3.11 21.91 19.54
N ILE A 44 3.51 23.19 19.45
CA ILE A 44 3.33 24.24 20.48
C ILE A 44 2.15 25.11 20.08
N ASP A 45 2.11 25.53 18.82
CA ASP A 45 1.01 26.26 18.21
C ASP A 45 0.36 25.43 17.11
N ASP A 46 -0.81 24.87 17.40
CA ASP A 46 -1.58 24.00 16.50
C ASP A 46 -1.89 24.65 15.14
N ALA A 47 -1.98 26.00 15.07
CA ALA A 47 -2.30 26.70 13.85
C ALA A 47 -1.09 26.88 12.90
N SER A 48 0.11 26.96 13.43
CA SER A 48 1.33 27.27 12.66
C SER A 48 2.31 26.12 12.53
N ASP A 49 2.34 25.19 13.50
CA ASP A 49 3.28 24.10 13.52
C ASP A 49 2.96 23.03 12.47
N PHE A 50 4.01 22.35 11.98
CA PHE A 50 3.85 21.45 10.83
C PHE A 50 2.88 20.31 11.10
N TYR A 51 2.99 19.60 12.23
CA TYR A 51 2.12 18.51 12.62
C TYR A 51 0.86 18.96 13.39
N GLY A 52 0.57 20.26 13.43
CA GLY A 52 -0.70 20.81 13.91
C GLY A 52 -1.82 20.72 12.86
N ARG A 53 -2.85 21.55 13.03
CA ARG A 53 -3.99 21.66 12.11
C ARG A 53 -3.56 21.85 10.66
N ARG A 54 -2.49 22.60 10.42
CA ARG A 54 -1.96 22.90 9.09
C ARG A 54 -1.60 21.64 8.30
N TYR A 55 -1.12 20.58 8.95
CA TYR A 55 -0.78 19.33 8.27
C TYR A 55 -2.00 18.76 7.55
N TYR A 56 -3.12 18.64 8.24
CA TYR A 56 -4.33 18.04 7.67
C TYR A 56 -5.15 18.99 6.80
N GLU A 57 -5.28 20.27 7.17
CA GLU A 57 -6.12 21.22 6.44
C GLU A 57 -5.46 21.77 5.16
N SER A 58 -4.14 21.86 5.13
CA SER A 58 -3.42 22.49 4.02
C SER A 58 -2.52 21.50 3.28
N PHE A 59 -1.61 20.85 4.00
CA PHE A 59 -0.58 20.03 3.38
C PHE A 59 -1.18 18.75 2.75
N VAL A 60 -2.01 18.03 3.48
CA VAL A 60 -2.65 16.81 3.01
C VAL A 60 -3.63 17.11 1.86
N VAL A 61 -4.48 18.13 2.02
CA VAL A 61 -5.46 18.51 0.98
C VAL A 61 -4.77 19.07 -0.27
N GLN A 62 -3.73 19.91 -0.12
CA GLN A 62 -2.94 20.41 -1.25
C GLN A 62 -2.19 19.31 -1.98
N GLY A 63 -1.81 18.24 -1.28
CA GLY A 63 -1.23 17.01 -1.85
C GLY A 63 -2.24 16.16 -2.63
N GLY A 64 -3.51 16.56 -2.72
CA GLY A 64 -4.58 15.83 -3.43
C GLY A 64 -5.23 14.72 -2.61
N TYR A 65 -5.00 14.69 -1.29
CA TYR A 65 -5.65 13.74 -0.40
C TYR A 65 -7.03 14.23 0.05
N PRO A 66 -7.94 13.31 0.43
CA PRO A 66 -9.26 13.68 0.95
C PRO A 66 -9.17 14.55 2.20
N SER A 67 -10.16 15.42 2.39
CA SER A 67 -10.32 16.20 3.61
C SER A 67 -10.40 15.32 4.86
N LEU A 68 -10.15 15.89 6.05
CA LEU A 68 -10.26 15.17 7.31
C LEU A 68 -11.62 14.46 7.49
N ALA A 69 -12.71 15.15 7.17
CA ALA A 69 -14.07 14.60 7.28
C ALA A 69 -14.32 13.44 6.30
N GLU A 70 -13.80 13.53 5.08
CA GLU A 70 -13.87 12.43 4.09
C GLU A 70 -13.04 11.24 4.53
N ARG A 71 -11.81 11.47 5.02
CA ARG A 71 -10.97 10.41 5.57
C ARG A 71 -11.62 9.73 6.78
N ALA A 72 -12.13 10.51 7.73
CA ALA A 72 -12.81 10.00 8.89
C ALA A 72 -13.98 9.07 8.55
N ARG A 73 -14.65 9.29 7.39
CA ARG A 73 -15.70 8.42 6.89
C ARG A 73 -15.16 7.22 6.10
N ASN A 74 -14.23 7.46 5.18
CA ASN A 74 -13.78 6.46 4.20
C ASN A 74 -12.83 5.43 4.83
N ASP A 75 -11.95 5.86 5.74
CA ASP A 75 -10.97 4.99 6.38
C ASP A 75 -11.64 3.90 7.24
N LEU A 76 -12.86 4.14 7.76
CA LEU A 76 -13.54 3.18 8.65
C LEU A 76 -13.80 1.83 7.99
N ASN A 77 -14.24 1.80 6.75
CA ASN A 77 -14.59 0.56 6.04
C ASN A 77 -13.44 -0.05 5.24
N GLU A 78 -12.33 0.66 5.09
CA GLU A 78 -11.17 0.24 4.31
C GLU A 78 -9.98 -0.07 5.23
N ARG A 79 -9.23 0.96 5.64
CA ARG A 79 -8.02 0.82 6.46
C ARG A 79 -8.31 0.26 7.83
N CYS A 80 -9.30 0.83 8.53
CA CYS A 80 -9.62 0.42 9.88
C CYS A 80 -10.09 -1.03 9.96
N MET A 81 -10.86 -1.52 8.98
CA MET A 81 -11.26 -2.93 8.93
C MET A 81 -10.09 -3.86 8.62
N HIS A 82 -9.12 -3.42 7.84
CA HIS A 82 -7.90 -4.18 7.61
C HIS A 82 -7.08 -4.31 8.89
N TRP A 83 -6.84 -3.20 9.59
CA TRP A 83 -6.10 -3.18 10.85
C TRP A 83 -6.82 -3.95 11.95
N MET A 84 -8.16 -3.83 12.04
CA MET A 84 -8.97 -4.57 13.00
C MET A 84 -8.80 -6.09 12.86
N ARG A 85 -8.77 -6.61 11.61
CA ARG A 85 -8.50 -8.04 11.39
C ARG A 85 -7.12 -8.44 11.89
N THR A 86 -6.10 -7.62 11.63
CA THR A 86 -4.74 -7.88 12.11
C THR A 86 -4.69 -7.84 13.63
N VAL A 87 -5.36 -6.88 14.27
CA VAL A 87 -5.46 -6.82 15.74
C VAL A 87 -6.12 -8.08 16.29
N LEU A 88 -7.32 -8.43 15.82
CA LEU A 88 -8.10 -9.58 16.31
C LEU A 88 -7.39 -10.92 16.07
N LYS A 89 -6.54 -11.01 15.06
CA LYS A 89 -5.70 -12.19 14.81
C LYS A 89 -4.69 -12.44 15.93
N TYR A 90 -4.21 -11.39 16.61
CA TYR A 90 -3.17 -11.51 17.65
C TYR A 90 -3.62 -11.14 19.06
N ARG A 91 -4.67 -10.35 19.20
CA ARG A 91 -5.22 -9.97 20.50
C ARG A 91 -6.74 -9.83 20.42
N LEU A 92 -7.41 -10.49 21.34
CA LEU A 92 -8.85 -10.38 21.50
C LEU A 92 -9.21 -9.39 22.62
N PRO A 93 -10.39 -8.71 22.54
CA PRO A 93 -10.90 -7.92 23.66
C PRO A 93 -11.31 -8.82 24.85
N PRO A 94 -11.27 -8.30 26.11
CA PRO A 94 -10.78 -6.97 26.44
C PRO A 94 -9.24 -6.93 26.50
N ALA A 95 -8.66 -5.83 26.02
CA ALA A 95 -7.22 -5.57 26.12
C ALA A 95 -6.98 -4.06 26.12
N ARG A 96 -5.99 -3.60 26.90
CA ARG A 96 -5.66 -2.17 26.99
C ARG A 96 -4.72 -1.80 25.86
N THR A 97 -5.15 -0.83 25.02
CA THR A 97 -4.47 -0.47 23.78
C THR A 97 -4.21 1.02 23.67
N LEU A 98 -3.10 1.37 23.02
CA LEU A 98 -2.76 2.75 22.68
C LEU A 98 -2.40 2.84 21.20
N GLU A 99 -3.06 3.73 20.44
CA GLU A 99 -2.71 4.06 19.08
C GLU A 99 -1.91 5.36 19.04
N LEU A 100 -0.68 5.32 18.50
CA LEU A 100 0.17 6.50 18.30
C LEU A 100 -0.13 7.13 16.94
N GLY A 101 -0.23 8.47 16.89
CA GLY A 101 -0.54 9.20 15.66
C GLY A 101 -1.91 8.85 15.10
N CYS A 102 -2.91 8.71 15.97
CA CYS A 102 -4.23 8.18 15.63
C CYS A 102 -5.09 9.11 14.76
N GLY A 103 -4.60 10.30 14.41
CA GLY A 103 -5.25 11.25 13.52
C GLY A 103 -6.68 11.58 13.94
N HIS A 104 -7.65 11.27 13.06
CA HIS A 104 -9.07 11.54 13.32
C HIS A 104 -9.72 10.65 14.42
N GLY A 105 -9.00 9.67 14.96
CA GLY A 105 -9.46 8.82 16.08
C GLY A 105 -10.50 7.76 15.71
N GLY A 106 -10.84 7.59 14.46
CA GLY A 106 -11.87 6.64 14.02
C GLY A 106 -11.51 5.18 14.32
N PHE A 107 -10.23 4.81 14.23
CA PHE A 107 -9.81 3.46 14.58
C PHE A 107 -9.83 3.22 16.09
N VAL A 108 -9.45 4.22 16.90
CA VAL A 108 -9.60 4.17 18.37
C VAL A 108 -11.05 3.91 18.76
N ALA A 109 -11.99 4.62 18.15
CA ALA A 109 -13.42 4.42 18.41
C ALA A 109 -13.88 3.01 18.03
N LEU A 110 -13.47 2.49 16.87
CA LEU A 110 -13.79 1.12 16.45
C LEU A 110 -13.20 0.08 17.41
N MET A 111 -12.00 0.30 17.93
CA MET A 111 -11.40 -0.55 18.96
C MET A 111 -12.23 -0.54 20.26
N CYS A 112 -12.69 0.64 20.72
CA CYS A 112 -13.59 0.74 21.86
C CYS A 112 -14.90 -0.03 21.62
N TRP A 113 -15.52 0.13 20.46
CA TRP A 113 -16.75 -0.61 20.09
C TRP A 113 -16.53 -2.12 19.94
N ALA A 114 -15.32 -2.54 19.58
CA ALA A 114 -14.95 -3.95 19.57
C ALA A 114 -14.74 -4.54 20.99
N GLY A 115 -14.76 -3.71 22.04
CA GLY A 115 -14.60 -4.12 23.43
C GLY A 115 -13.18 -3.99 23.99
N PHE A 116 -12.28 -3.29 23.31
CA PHE A 116 -10.96 -2.95 23.84
C PHE A 116 -11.03 -1.72 24.76
N ASP A 117 -10.13 -1.65 25.75
CA ASP A 117 -9.83 -0.43 26.50
C ASP A 117 -8.81 0.38 25.69
N ALA A 118 -9.29 1.13 24.70
CA ALA A 118 -8.45 1.80 23.71
C ALA A 118 -8.40 3.30 23.93
N ALA A 119 -7.20 3.88 23.74
CA ALA A 119 -6.98 5.33 23.68
C ALA A 119 -6.09 5.69 22.49
N GLY A 120 -6.23 6.91 21.97
CA GLY A 120 -5.38 7.48 20.94
C GLY A 120 -4.41 8.51 21.50
N LEU A 121 -3.22 8.62 20.91
CA LEU A 121 -2.25 9.66 21.19
C LEU A 121 -1.97 10.41 19.88
N GLU A 122 -2.16 11.75 19.89
CA GLU A 122 -2.03 12.59 18.71
C GLU A 122 -1.31 13.90 19.08
N LEU A 123 -0.48 14.41 18.16
CA LEU A 123 0.27 15.65 18.36
C LEU A 123 -0.63 16.88 18.25
N SER A 124 -1.55 16.90 17.28
CA SER A 124 -2.41 18.04 16.99
C SER A 124 -3.56 18.14 17.98
N PRO A 125 -3.64 19.22 18.80
CA PRO A 125 -4.79 19.49 19.68
C PRO A 125 -6.12 19.54 18.92
N SER A 126 -6.15 20.09 17.71
CA SER A 126 -7.38 20.17 16.91
C SER A 126 -7.86 18.81 16.42
N LEU A 127 -6.97 17.88 16.12
CA LEU A 127 -7.33 16.49 15.77
C LEU A 127 -7.83 15.74 17.00
N VAL A 128 -7.20 15.95 18.15
CA VAL A 128 -7.68 15.39 19.42
C VAL A 128 -9.11 15.85 19.72
N GLU A 129 -9.39 17.15 19.53
CA GLU A 129 -10.75 17.68 19.74
C GLU A 129 -11.74 17.13 18.69
N TYR A 130 -11.30 17.02 17.43
CA TYR A 130 -12.09 16.38 16.38
C TYR A 130 -12.44 14.93 16.73
N ALA A 131 -11.46 14.13 17.13
CA ALA A 131 -11.66 12.73 17.50
C ALA A 131 -12.65 12.57 18.66
N LYS A 132 -12.54 13.43 19.69
CA LYS A 132 -13.47 13.46 20.81
C LYS A 132 -14.88 13.84 20.39
N SER A 133 -15.02 14.88 19.57
CA SER A 133 -16.33 15.40 19.16
C SER A 133 -17.02 14.49 18.12
N ALA A 134 -16.28 13.99 17.14
CA ALA A 134 -16.83 13.20 16.03
C ALA A 134 -17.07 11.73 16.40
N PHE A 135 -16.22 11.15 17.27
CA PHE A 135 -16.22 9.71 17.55
C PHE A 135 -16.37 9.37 19.04
N GLY A 136 -16.27 10.35 19.95
CA GLY A 136 -16.20 10.06 21.39
C GLY A 136 -14.95 9.29 21.81
N ALA A 137 -13.89 9.32 20.98
CA ALA A 137 -12.68 8.54 21.21
C ALA A 137 -11.91 9.04 22.45
N PRO A 138 -11.41 8.16 23.33
CA PRO A 138 -10.49 8.53 24.40
C PRO A 138 -9.15 8.99 23.83
N MET A 139 -8.73 10.24 24.11
CA MET A 139 -7.58 10.86 23.47
C MET A 139 -6.61 11.50 24.45
N LEU A 140 -5.33 11.30 24.19
CA LEU A 140 -4.17 11.97 24.79
C LEU A 140 -3.53 12.90 23.76
N THR A 141 -2.86 13.97 24.21
CA THR A 141 -2.17 14.93 23.33
C THR A 141 -0.66 14.90 23.59
N GLY A 142 0.13 14.94 22.51
CA GLY A 142 1.61 15.03 22.57
C GLY A 142 2.31 13.74 22.13
N THR A 143 3.58 13.60 22.52
CA THR A 143 4.41 12.42 22.20
C THR A 143 4.36 11.39 23.33
N ILE A 144 4.68 10.13 23.01
CA ILE A 144 4.65 9.01 23.97
C ILE A 144 5.70 9.19 25.08
N GLU A 145 6.81 9.85 24.78
CA GLU A 145 7.88 10.14 25.75
C GLU A 145 7.44 11.14 26.84
N LYS A 146 6.48 12.02 26.49
CA LYS A 146 5.93 13.04 27.41
C LYS A 146 4.71 12.56 28.21
N GLN A 147 4.21 11.33 27.94
CA GLN A 147 3.06 10.78 28.65
C GLN A 147 3.47 10.12 29.98
N ASP A 148 2.73 10.46 31.03
CA ASP A 148 2.83 9.77 32.33
C ASP A 148 1.94 8.53 32.33
N LEU A 149 2.40 7.50 31.61
CA LEU A 149 1.74 6.21 31.53
C LEU A 149 2.47 5.18 32.38
N GLU A 150 1.71 4.37 33.09
CA GLU A 150 2.26 3.33 33.96
C GLU A 150 3.02 2.29 33.12
N PRO A 151 4.27 1.96 33.49
CA PRO A 151 5.03 0.91 32.83
C PRO A 151 4.31 -0.45 32.88
N ARG A 152 4.48 -1.25 31.84
CA ARG A 152 3.88 -2.60 31.75
C ARG A 152 2.36 -2.62 31.93
N SER A 153 1.68 -1.58 31.45
CA SER A 153 0.23 -1.44 31.60
C SER A 153 -0.54 -1.74 30.30
N LEU A 154 0.10 -1.71 29.15
CA LEU A 154 -0.54 -1.88 27.85
C LEU A 154 -0.37 -3.31 27.31
N ASP A 155 -1.44 -3.85 26.74
CA ASP A 155 -1.43 -5.12 26.04
C ASP A 155 -0.97 -4.94 24.58
N LEU A 156 -1.26 -3.79 23.98
CA LEU A 156 -1.05 -3.53 22.58
C LEU A 156 -0.73 -2.04 22.34
N ILE A 157 0.28 -1.78 21.55
CA ILE A 157 0.55 -0.45 20.99
C ILE A 157 0.46 -0.54 19.46
N LEU A 158 -0.29 0.39 18.88
CA LEU A 158 -0.55 0.48 17.44
C LEU A 158 0.05 1.75 16.89
N HIS A 159 0.66 1.69 15.72
CA HIS A 159 0.99 2.89 14.96
C HIS A 159 1.01 2.58 13.47
N PHE A 160 0.23 3.34 12.72
CA PHE A 160 0.03 3.19 11.30
C PHE A 160 0.44 4.48 10.60
N ASP A 161 1.47 4.38 9.74
CA ASP A 161 2.06 5.51 9.01
C ASP A 161 2.61 6.60 9.97
N VAL A 162 3.42 6.19 10.98
CA VAL A 162 4.02 7.05 12.02
C VAL A 162 5.53 6.85 12.13
N LEU A 163 6.00 5.60 12.04
CA LEU A 163 7.39 5.25 12.33
C LEU A 163 8.39 5.99 11.43
N GLU A 164 8.04 6.18 10.17
CA GLU A 164 8.83 6.90 9.16
C GLU A 164 9.00 8.39 9.43
N HIS A 165 8.12 8.96 10.26
CA HIS A 165 8.14 10.38 10.65
C HIS A 165 8.91 10.64 11.95
N LEU A 166 9.27 9.59 12.69
CA LEU A 166 9.92 9.74 14.01
C LEU A 166 11.39 10.17 13.86
N PRO A 167 11.82 11.26 14.53
CA PRO A 167 13.22 11.69 14.48
C PRO A 167 14.17 10.71 15.17
N ASP A 168 13.72 10.03 16.22
CA ASP A 168 14.45 8.95 16.90
C ASP A 168 13.53 7.74 17.11
N PRO A 169 13.36 6.90 16.08
CA PRO A 169 12.48 5.73 16.16
C PRO A 169 12.93 4.70 17.20
N ARG A 170 14.25 4.62 17.48
CA ARG A 170 14.78 3.70 18.49
C ARG A 170 14.34 4.09 19.90
N THR A 171 14.42 5.35 20.26
CA THR A 171 14.01 5.86 21.59
C THR A 171 12.49 5.72 21.74
N THR A 172 11.72 6.10 20.75
CA THR A 172 10.25 5.95 20.79
C THR A 172 9.84 4.47 20.93
N MET A 173 10.42 3.57 20.14
CA MET A 173 10.10 2.13 20.24
C MET A 173 10.56 1.53 21.58
N ARG A 174 11.66 1.98 22.14
CA ARG A 174 12.08 1.58 23.49
C ARG A 174 11.05 2.02 24.55
N ARG A 175 10.56 3.26 24.45
CA ARG A 175 9.49 3.75 25.34
C ARG A 175 8.22 2.92 25.19
N CYS A 176 7.84 2.55 23.99
CA CYS A 176 6.72 1.63 23.76
C CYS A 176 6.93 0.28 24.47
N MET A 177 8.13 -0.30 24.37
CA MET A 177 8.46 -1.56 25.04
C MET A 177 8.39 -1.47 26.57
N GLU A 178 8.74 -0.33 27.17
CA GLU A 178 8.63 -0.10 28.61
C GLU A 178 7.16 -0.10 29.09
N LEU A 179 6.26 0.37 28.24
CA LEU A 179 4.82 0.46 28.52
C LEU A 179 4.07 -0.85 28.29
N LEU A 180 4.59 -1.71 27.43
CA LEU A 180 3.98 -3.01 27.14
C LEU A 180 4.12 -3.98 28.31
N LYS A 181 3.07 -4.73 28.56
CA LYS A 181 3.10 -5.92 29.43
C LYS A 181 4.10 -6.96 28.89
N PRO A 182 4.55 -7.92 29.70
CA PRO A 182 5.50 -8.95 29.26
C PRO A 182 5.05 -9.80 28.07
N ASP A 183 3.74 -9.88 27.81
CA ASP A 183 3.10 -10.55 26.68
C ASP A 183 2.45 -9.56 25.70
N GLY A 184 2.66 -8.26 25.92
CA GLY A 184 2.21 -7.21 25.01
C GLY A 184 3.08 -7.12 23.77
N PHE A 185 2.55 -6.49 22.71
CA PHE A 185 3.26 -6.36 21.43
C PHE A 185 2.83 -5.09 20.68
N MET A 186 3.51 -4.81 19.59
CA MET A 186 3.20 -3.70 18.70
C MET A 186 2.69 -4.20 17.36
N ILE A 187 1.74 -3.46 16.76
CA ILE A 187 1.39 -3.59 15.33
C ILE A 187 1.73 -2.29 14.64
N VAL A 188 2.49 -2.38 13.57
CA VAL A 188 3.08 -1.24 12.86
C VAL A 188 2.82 -1.36 11.38
N GLN A 189 2.31 -0.30 10.75
CA GLN A 189 2.34 -0.14 9.30
C GLN A 189 3.27 1.02 8.96
N THR A 190 4.10 0.85 7.93
CA THR A 190 5.03 1.88 7.45
C THR A 190 5.43 1.57 6.01
N PRO A 191 5.87 2.57 5.22
CA PRO A 191 6.41 2.32 3.89
C PRO A 191 7.57 1.32 3.87
N CYS A 192 7.62 0.47 2.85
CA CYS A 192 8.58 -0.60 2.68
C CYS A 192 9.55 -0.32 1.53
N PHE A 193 10.81 -0.09 1.85
CA PHE A 193 11.87 0.04 0.84
C PHE A 193 12.18 -1.29 0.16
N PRO A 194 12.02 -1.39 -1.19
CA PRO A 194 12.31 -2.61 -1.94
C PRO A 194 13.82 -2.76 -2.18
N VAL A 195 14.52 -3.35 -1.23
CA VAL A 195 15.97 -3.57 -1.27
C VAL A 195 16.41 -4.30 -2.54
N GLY A 196 17.61 -3.98 -3.03
CA GLY A 196 18.20 -4.62 -4.22
C GLY A 196 17.80 -3.98 -5.56
N ARG A 197 17.09 -2.85 -5.52
CA ARG A 197 16.78 -2.04 -6.71
C ARG A 197 17.45 -0.68 -6.61
N THR A 198 18.00 -0.19 -7.74
CA THR A 198 18.48 1.18 -7.82
C THR A 198 17.34 2.17 -7.99
N TYR A 199 17.59 3.44 -7.68
CA TYR A 199 16.61 4.51 -7.89
C TYR A 199 16.19 4.61 -9.35
N GLU A 200 17.15 4.51 -10.29
CA GLU A 200 16.91 4.57 -11.74
C GLU A 200 16.03 3.40 -12.22
N GLU A 201 16.19 2.21 -11.66
CA GLU A 201 15.33 1.06 -11.97
C GLU A 201 13.91 1.27 -11.48
N ILE A 202 13.76 1.82 -10.27
CA ILE A 202 12.46 2.14 -9.66
C ILE A 202 11.73 3.18 -10.52
N VAL A 203 12.43 4.25 -10.94
CA VAL A 203 11.89 5.29 -11.82
C VAL A 203 11.51 4.74 -13.20
N ARG A 204 12.42 3.98 -13.85
CA ARG A 204 12.20 3.40 -15.17
C ARG A 204 10.96 2.50 -15.20
N ASN A 205 10.77 1.71 -14.12
CA ASN A 205 9.67 0.76 -14.02
C ASN A 205 8.39 1.41 -13.47
N LYS A 206 8.37 2.73 -13.23
CA LYS A 206 7.25 3.47 -12.63
C LYS A 206 6.71 2.77 -11.38
N ASN A 207 7.63 2.28 -10.53
CA ASN A 207 7.25 1.55 -9.33
C ASN A 207 6.53 2.48 -8.35
N ARG A 208 5.40 2.07 -7.85
CA ARG A 208 4.57 2.86 -6.90
C ARG A 208 5.27 3.17 -5.60
N PHE A 209 6.36 2.50 -5.27
CA PHE A 209 7.21 2.88 -4.13
C PHE A 209 7.70 4.35 -4.21
N LEU A 210 7.80 4.94 -5.41
CA LEU A 210 8.13 6.36 -5.57
C LEU A 210 7.16 7.31 -4.83
N GLU A 211 5.91 6.87 -4.64
CA GLU A 211 4.90 7.62 -3.87
C GLU A 211 5.30 7.77 -2.39
N MET A 212 6.23 6.93 -1.92
CA MET A 212 6.71 6.92 -0.52
C MET A 212 8.01 7.72 -0.32
N LEU A 213 8.65 8.19 -1.39
CA LEU A 213 9.77 9.12 -1.29
C LEU A 213 9.24 10.54 -1.08
N ARG A 214 8.84 10.85 0.16
CA ARG A 214 8.19 12.11 0.57
C ARG A 214 9.13 12.92 1.47
N PRO A 215 10.05 13.71 0.91
CA PRO A 215 11.07 14.41 1.70
C PRO A 215 10.51 15.46 2.66
N ALA A 216 9.26 15.88 2.46
CA ALA A 216 8.58 16.79 3.39
C ALA A 216 8.07 16.10 4.65
N GLU A 217 7.94 14.75 4.66
CA GLU A 217 7.28 13.99 5.73
C GLU A 217 8.15 12.84 6.25
N HIS A 218 8.67 12.00 5.33
CA HIS A 218 9.36 10.77 5.67
C HIS A 218 10.85 11.02 5.93
N LEU A 219 11.25 10.88 7.18
CA LEU A 219 12.65 10.97 7.60
C LEU A 219 13.42 9.70 7.28
N TYR A 220 12.73 8.57 7.38
CA TYR A 220 13.22 7.23 7.08
C TYR A 220 12.27 6.48 6.19
N VAL A 221 12.79 5.57 5.35
CA VAL A 221 11.99 4.53 4.71
C VAL A 221 12.66 3.19 5.00
N PHE A 222 11.96 2.37 5.77
CA PHE A 222 12.49 1.11 6.29
C PHE A 222 12.40 -0.01 5.26
N SER A 223 13.36 -0.93 5.29
CA SER A 223 13.24 -2.25 4.66
C SER A 223 12.73 -3.28 5.67
N LYS A 224 12.31 -4.45 5.19
CA LYS A 224 11.94 -5.56 6.10
C LYS A 224 13.09 -5.96 7.02
N ALA A 225 14.33 -5.94 6.54
CA ALA A 225 15.50 -6.24 7.34
C ALA A 225 15.75 -5.17 8.41
N SER A 226 15.63 -3.88 8.04
CA SER A 226 15.86 -2.79 9.00
C SER A 226 14.78 -2.73 10.07
N ILE A 227 13.53 -3.00 9.75
CA ILE A 227 12.45 -3.02 10.74
C ILE A 227 12.62 -4.18 11.72
N ALA A 228 12.96 -5.38 11.23
CA ALA A 228 13.23 -6.53 12.08
C ALA A 228 14.42 -6.27 13.03
N ARG A 229 15.46 -5.61 12.53
CA ARG A 229 16.60 -5.19 13.37
C ARG A 229 16.20 -4.14 14.41
N LEU A 230 15.44 -3.11 14.02
CA LEU A 230 14.96 -2.08 14.95
C LEU A 230 14.21 -2.71 16.13
N PHE A 231 13.26 -3.60 15.85
CA PHE A 231 12.48 -4.24 16.90
C PHE A 231 13.31 -5.21 17.74
N SER A 232 14.24 -5.96 17.13
CA SER A 232 15.19 -6.78 17.87
C SER A 232 16.07 -5.95 18.82
N ASP A 233 16.57 -4.79 18.37
CA ASP A 233 17.42 -3.89 19.14
C ASP A 233 16.70 -3.28 20.36
N VAL A 234 15.37 -3.20 20.32
CA VAL A 234 14.55 -2.69 21.44
C VAL A 234 13.91 -3.78 22.30
N GLY A 235 14.18 -5.05 22.03
CA GLY A 235 13.71 -6.18 22.84
C GLY A 235 12.44 -6.86 22.36
N ALA A 236 12.06 -6.68 21.09
CA ALA A 236 10.94 -7.37 20.43
C ALA A 236 11.44 -8.21 19.22
N PRO A 237 12.22 -9.30 19.45
CA PRO A 237 12.86 -10.05 18.38
C PRO A 237 11.92 -10.90 17.53
N PHE A 238 10.70 -11.14 17.99
CA PHE A 238 9.69 -11.88 17.22
C PHE A 238 8.94 -10.92 16.33
N VAL A 239 9.27 -10.96 15.03
CA VAL A 239 8.74 -10.04 14.02
C VAL A 239 8.00 -10.83 12.95
N TYR A 240 6.70 -10.58 12.81
CA TYR A 240 5.83 -11.23 11.83
C TYR A 240 5.38 -10.20 10.81
N PHE A 241 5.52 -10.52 9.53
CA PHE A 241 5.04 -9.67 8.44
C PHE A 241 3.65 -10.12 8.00
N GLU A 242 2.68 -9.25 8.21
CA GLU A 242 1.30 -9.44 7.79
C GLU A 242 1.03 -8.77 6.42
N PRO A 243 -0.02 -9.16 5.71
CA PRO A 243 -0.44 -8.44 4.52
C PRO A 243 -0.69 -6.97 4.84
N ALA A 244 -0.03 -6.05 4.14
CA ALA A 244 -0.31 -4.63 4.22
C ALA A 244 -1.50 -4.27 3.33
N ILE A 245 -2.24 -3.22 3.69
CA ILE A 245 -3.36 -2.76 2.88
C ILE A 245 -2.87 -2.29 1.49
N PHE A 246 -1.76 -1.58 1.45
CA PHE A 246 -1.08 -1.15 0.21
C PHE A 246 0.19 -1.97 -0.02
N HIS A 247 0.04 -3.25 -0.30
CA HIS A 247 1.12 -4.25 -0.40
C HIS A 247 2.22 -3.91 -1.39
N HIS A 248 2.00 -2.95 -2.30
CA HIS A 248 2.96 -2.54 -3.31
C HIS A 248 3.96 -1.48 -2.82
N TYR A 249 3.72 -0.85 -1.66
CA TYR A 249 4.66 0.09 -1.05
C TYR A 249 4.69 0.10 0.48
N ASP A 250 3.78 -0.61 1.16
CA ASP A 250 3.76 -0.71 2.62
C ASP A 250 4.15 -2.09 3.12
N MET A 251 4.51 -2.16 4.39
CA MET A 251 4.58 -3.37 5.19
C MET A 251 3.76 -3.21 6.46
N CYS A 252 3.13 -4.32 6.89
CA CYS A 252 2.46 -4.42 8.18
C CYS A 252 3.23 -5.43 9.03
N VAL A 253 3.54 -5.05 10.27
CA VAL A 253 4.46 -5.80 11.13
C VAL A 253 3.84 -5.97 12.51
N VAL A 254 3.92 -7.18 13.04
CA VAL A 254 3.68 -7.48 14.45
C VAL A 254 5.03 -7.73 15.11
N ALA A 255 5.39 -6.94 16.12
CA ALA A 255 6.66 -7.04 16.82
C ALA A 255 6.44 -7.31 18.30
N SER A 256 7.03 -8.39 18.81
CA SER A 256 6.75 -8.91 20.17
C SER A 256 8.02 -9.35 20.88
N PRO A 257 8.09 -9.21 22.22
CA PRO A 257 9.16 -9.78 23.04
C PRO A 257 9.07 -11.31 23.15
N ARG A 258 7.92 -11.91 22.82
CA ARG A 258 7.66 -13.34 22.88
C ARG A 258 6.98 -13.82 21.60
N GLU A 259 7.00 -15.11 21.38
CA GLU A 259 6.28 -15.73 20.28
C GLU A 259 4.76 -15.48 20.42
N CYS A 260 4.13 -15.06 19.33
CA CYS A 260 2.70 -14.81 19.27
C CYS A 260 1.98 -15.98 18.58
N THR A 261 0.90 -16.45 19.19
CA THR A 261 0.00 -17.43 18.58
C THR A 261 -1.22 -16.72 18.02
N PRO A 262 -1.50 -16.82 16.71
CA PRO A 262 -2.69 -16.23 16.11
C PRO A 262 -3.97 -16.89 16.61
N HIS A 263 -5.00 -16.06 16.84
CA HIS A 263 -6.38 -16.52 17.05
C HIS A 263 -7.06 -16.86 15.73
N SER A 264 -7.99 -17.80 15.79
CA SER A 264 -8.88 -18.13 14.68
C SER A 264 -9.95 -17.05 14.47
N GLU A 265 -10.52 -16.99 13.27
CA GLU A 265 -11.67 -16.11 12.98
C GLU A 265 -12.89 -16.42 13.87
N ALA A 266 -13.08 -17.69 14.22
CA ALA A 266 -14.17 -18.09 15.12
C ALA A 266 -14.00 -17.53 16.53
N GLU A 267 -12.78 -17.57 17.09
CA GLU A 267 -12.48 -16.97 18.40
C GLU A 267 -12.65 -15.45 18.36
N ALA A 268 -12.20 -14.78 17.28
CA ALA A 268 -12.38 -13.35 17.10
C ALA A 268 -13.88 -12.97 17.04
N THR A 269 -14.66 -13.71 16.26
CA THR A 269 -16.13 -13.52 16.19
C THR A 269 -16.78 -13.71 17.54
N GLU A 270 -16.46 -14.79 18.26
CA GLU A 270 -17.02 -15.04 19.58
C GLU A 270 -16.69 -13.91 20.57
N ALA A 271 -15.44 -13.42 20.54
CA ALA A 271 -15.03 -12.31 21.40
C ALA A 271 -15.79 -11.02 21.11
N LEU A 272 -15.96 -10.66 19.83
CA LEU A 272 -16.73 -9.48 19.42
C LEU A 272 -18.20 -9.58 19.81
N LEU A 273 -18.82 -10.74 19.66
CA LEU A 273 -20.25 -10.94 19.98
C LEU A 273 -20.58 -10.86 21.45
N ARG A 274 -19.60 -10.82 22.35
CA ARG A 274 -19.80 -10.60 23.80
C ARG A 274 -20.19 -9.16 24.14
N HIS A 275 -19.95 -8.20 23.23
CA HIS A 275 -20.28 -6.79 23.40
C HIS A 275 -21.38 -6.37 22.42
N PRO A 276 -22.36 -5.54 22.82
CA PRO A 276 -23.42 -5.08 21.93
C PRO A 276 -22.88 -4.40 20.67
N GLU A 277 -21.95 -3.48 20.82
CA GLU A 277 -21.29 -2.73 19.74
C GLU A 277 -20.36 -3.61 18.90
N GLY A 278 -19.77 -4.64 19.48
CA GLY A 278 -18.93 -5.62 18.80
C GLY A 278 -19.66 -6.35 17.68
N ARG A 279 -21.00 -6.49 17.78
CA ARG A 279 -21.85 -7.00 16.69
C ARG A 279 -21.82 -6.11 15.46
N ILE A 280 -21.72 -4.80 15.65
CA ILE A 280 -21.59 -3.83 14.56
C ILE A 280 -20.23 -4.00 13.91
N ILE A 281 -19.17 -4.15 14.71
CA ILE A 281 -17.81 -4.40 14.20
C ILE A 281 -17.78 -5.71 13.39
N GLN A 282 -18.38 -6.79 13.89
CA GLN A 282 -18.46 -8.05 13.14
C GLN A 282 -19.18 -7.85 11.80
N ALA A 283 -20.33 -7.17 11.81
CA ALA A 283 -21.07 -6.90 10.59
C ALA A 283 -20.26 -6.06 9.57
N LEU A 284 -19.48 -5.07 10.03
CA LEU A 284 -18.58 -4.30 9.17
C LEU A 284 -17.43 -5.15 8.62
N LEU A 285 -16.85 -6.05 9.42
CA LEU A 285 -15.84 -7.00 8.97
C LEU A 285 -16.40 -7.94 7.90
N ASP A 286 -17.60 -8.46 8.09
CA ASP A 286 -18.27 -9.33 7.13
C ASP A 286 -18.58 -8.60 5.82
N ALA A 287 -19.13 -7.39 5.90
CA ALA A 287 -19.41 -6.55 4.74
C ALA A 287 -18.14 -6.19 3.95
N ASN A 288 -17.05 -5.84 4.65
CA ASN A 288 -15.76 -5.56 4.03
C ASN A 288 -15.17 -6.82 3.38
N ALA A 289 -15.33 -8.01 3.97
CA ALA A 289 -14.88 -9.28 3.38
C ALA A 289 -15.67 -9.58 2.09
N GLN A 290 -16.99 -9.42 2.11
CA GLN A 290 -17.85 -9.59 0.94
C GLN A 290 -17.49 -8.58 -0.16
N HIS A 291 -17.24 -7.33 0.19
CA HIS A 291 -16.82 -6.32 -0.77
C HIS A 291 -15.48 -6.68 -1.45
N LYS A 292 -14.48 -7.08 -0.68
CA LYS A 292 -13.18 -7.53 -1.23
C LYS A 292 -13.33 -8.72 -2.17
N GLU A 293 -14.17 -9.68 -1.83
CA GLU A 293 -14.44 -10.83 -2.69
C GLU A 293 -15.15 -10.43 -3.99
N LEU A 294 -16.08 -9.48 -3.93
CA LEU A 294 -16.75 -8.95 -5.13
C LEU A 294 -15.76 -8.19 -6.04
N VAL A 295 -14.85 -7.38 -5.46
CA VAL A 295 -13.81 -6.68 -6.21
C VAL A 295 -12.89 -7.68 -6.91
N ARG A 296 -12.42 -8.71 -6.20
CA ARG A 296 -11.58 -9.79 -6.75
C ARG A 296 -12.26 -10.48 -7.94
N ARG A 297 -13.54 -10.85 -7.79
CA ARG A 297 -14.32 -11.47 -8.89
C ARG A 297 -14.50 -10.53 -10.07
N TYR A 298 -14.70 -9.24 -9.81
CA TYR A 298 -14.81 -8.25 -10.87
C TYR A 298 -13.51 -8.15 -11.66
N GLU A 299 -12.37 -8.09 -10.98
CA GLU A 299 -11.03 -8.04 -11.61
C GLU A 299 -10.75 -9.29 -12.45
N GLU A 300 -11.14 -10.48 -11.98
CA GLU A 300 -11.02 -11.74 -12.73
C GLU A 300 -11.89 -11.73 -14.01
N ILE A 301 -13.14 -11.26 -13.92
CA ILE A 301 -14.04 -11.14 -15.07
C ILE A 301 -13.52 -10.10 -16.07
N ASP A 302 -12.99 -8.97 -15.58
CA ASP A 302 -12.43 -7.92 -16.42
C ASP A 302 -11.19 -8.40 -17.17
N ALA A 303 -10.30 -9.12 -16.48
CA ALA A 303 -9.12 -9.73 -17.10
C ALA A 303 -9.49 -10.76 -18.18
N ASP A 304 -10.49 -11.62 -17.94
CA ASP A 304 -11.00 -12.56 -18.94
C ASP A 304 -11.61 -11.83 -20.13
N ARG A 305 -12.39 -10.77 -19.88
CA ARG A 305 -12.94 -9.90 -20.94
C ARG A 305 -11.84 -9.31 -21.82
N GLU A 306 -10.81 -8.74 -21.21
CA GLU A 306 -9.68 -8.15 -21.95
C GLU A 306 -8.93 -9.20 -22.77
N ALA A 307 -8.69 -10.40 -22.22
CA ALA A 307 -8.06 -11.50 -22.94
C ALA A 307 -8.89 -11.93 -24.16
N ARG A 308 -10.22 -12.03 -24.02
CA ARG A 308 -11.13 -12.35 -25.13
C ARG A 308 -11.13 -11.27 -26.20
N LEU A 309 -11.14 -9.98 -25.80
CA LEU A 309 -11.06 -8.86 -26.74
C LEU A 309 -9.75 -8.88 -27.54
N GLN A 310 -8.64 -9.20 -26.88
CA GLN A 310 -7.35 -9.33 -27.54
C GLN A 310 -7.34 -10.49 -28.55
N ALA A 311 -7.90 -11.64 -28.19
CA ALA A 311 -8.04 -12.79 -29.08
C ALA A 311 -8.91 -12.48 -30.31
N LEU A 312 -10.03 -11.76 -30.12
CA LEU A 312 -10.89 -11.29 -31.22
C LEU A 312 -10.16 -10.34 -32.17
N ARG A 313 -9.36 -9.38 -31.66
CA ARG A 313 -8.54 -8.49 -32.49
C ARG A 313 -7.53 -9.27 -33.32
N GLN A 314 -6.85 -10.26 -32.72
CA GLN A 314 -5.90 -11.13 -33.44
C GLN A 314 -6.59 -11.97 -34.51
N ALA A 315 -7.78 -12.52 -34.20
CA ALA A 315 -8.57 -13.26 -35.19
C ALA A 315 -9.03 -12.37 -36.34
N GLY A 316 -9.45 -11.13 -36.07
CA GLY A 316 -9.80 -10.14 -37.09
C GLY A 316 -8.63 -9.82 -38.03
N ALA A 317 -7.44 -9.52 -37.49
CA ALA A 317 -6.25 -9.28 -38.27
C ALA A 317 -5.89 -10.48 -39.19
N ARG A 318 -6.05 -11.71 -38.68
CA ARG A 318 -5.79 -12.92 -39.45
C ARG A 318 -6.80 -13.13 -40.59
N ILE A 319 -8.08 -12.74 -40.37
CA ILE A 319 -9.10 -12.76 -41.41
C ILE A 319 -8.73 -11.78 -42.54
N GLU A 320 -8.32 -10.55 -42.21
CA GLU A 320 -7.88 -9.55 -43.16
C GLU A 320 -6.69 -10.04 -44.01
N GLU A 321 -5.67 -10.70 -43.40
CA GLU A 321 -4.55 -11.32 -44.12
C GLU A 321 -5.03 -12.42 -45.09
N ILE A 322 -5.95 -13.28 -44.69
CA ILE A 322 -6.52 -14.35 -45.52
C ILE A 322 -7.29 -13.76 -46.69
N GLU A 323 -8.09 -12.71 -46.46
CA GLU A 323 -8.83 -12.03 -47.53
C GLU A 323 -7.92 -11.36 -48.54
N ALA A 324 -6.84 -10.71 -48.07
CA ALA A 324 -5.83 -10.12 -48.93
C ALA A 324 -5.11 -11.19 -49.80
N ASP A 325 -4.71 -12.32 -49.23
CA ASP A 325 -4.09 -13.44 -49.98
C ASP A 325 -5.09 -14.06 -50.97
N ARG A 326 -6.35 -14.20 -50.60
CA ARG A 326 -7.41 -14.66 -51.49
C ARG A 326 -7.59 -13.74 -52.71
N GLU A 327 -7.59 -12.43 -52.49
CA GLU A 327 -7.71 -11.46 -53.61
C GLU A 327 -6.52 -11.56 -54.56
N VAL A 328 -5.28 -11.66 -54.03
CA VAL A 328 -4.08 -11.85 -54.83
C VAL A 328 -4.14 -13.13 -55.68
N ARG A 329 -4.65 -14.24 -55.10
CA ARG A 329 -4.83 -15.51 -55.80
C ARG A 329 -5.88 -15.39 -56.91
N LEU A 330 -7.01 -14.72 -56.62
CA LEU A 330 -8.06 -14.47 -57.59
C LEU A 330 -7.55 -13.68 -58.79
N GLN A 331 -6.79 -12.62 -58.56
CA GLN A 331 -6.17 -11.83 -59.63
C GLN A 331 -5.18 -12.65 -60.49
N LYS A 332 -4.43 -13.57 -59.89
CA LYS A 332 -3.54 -14.50 -60.63
C LYS A 332 -4.37 -15.46 -61.47
N LEU A 333 -5.44 -16.02 -60.96
CA LEU A 333 -6.32 -16.94 -61.72
C LEU A 333 -6.99 -16.24 -62.90
N LEU A 334 -7.46 -15.01 -62.74
CA LEU A 334 -8.04 -14.21 -63.82
C LEU A 334 -7.02 -13.91 -64.92
N LYS A 335 -5.76 -13.60 -64.59
CA LYS A 335 -4.68 -13.42 -65.55
C LYS A 335 -4.35 -14.72 -66.29
N MET A 336 -4.34 -15.84 -65.60
CA MET A 336 -4.12 -17.16 -66.26
C MET A 336 -5.27 -17.52 -67.22
N ASP A 337 -6.52 -17.30 -66.84
CA ASP A 337 -7.68 -17.52 -67.70
C ASP A 337 -7.64 -16.66 -68.97
N ALA A 338 -7.27 -15.38 -68.81
CA ALA A 338 -7.08 -14.47 -69.97
C ALA A 338 -5.96 -14.93 -70.90
N LEU A 339 -4.83 -15.42 -70.36
CA LEU A 339 -3.73 -15.98 -71.16
C LEU A 339 -4.17 -17.27 -71.86
N TYR A 340 -4.91 -18.11 -71.22
CA TYR A 340 -5.44 -19.37 -71.79
C TYR A 340 -6.38 -19.09 -72.98
N LYS A 341 -7.31 -18.16 -72.83
CA LYS A 341 -8.20 -17.70 -73.91
C LYS A 341 -7.41 -17.12 -75.11
N ALA A 342 -6.39 -16.29 -74.85
CA ALA A 342 -5.57 -15.76 -75.91
C ALA A 342 -4.72 -16.83 -76.61
N MET A 343 -4.33 -17.91 -75.93
CA MET A 343 -3.65 -19.07 -76.58
C MET A 343 -4.62 -19.87 -77.42
N GLU A 344 -5.85 -20.12 -76.97
CA GLU A 344 -6.92 -20.82 -77.72
C GLU A 344 -7.24 -20.05 -79.02
N GLU A 345 -7.41 -18.72 -78.93
CA GLU A 345 -7.64 -17.88 -80.11
C GLU A 345 -6.47 -17.94 -81.11
N ARG A 346 -5.19 -17.94 -80.63
CA ARG A 346 -3.99 -18.09 -81.46
C ARG A 346 -3.94 -19.49 -82.11
N LEU A 347 -4.28 -20.52 -81.40
CA LEU A 347 -4.31 -21.87 -81.95
C LEU A 347 -5.44 -22.02 -83.00
N ALA A 348 -6.60 -21.47 -82.77
CA ALA A 348 -7.70 -21.44 -83.73
C ALA A 348 -7.34 -20.67 -85.01
N SER A 349 -6.66 -19.50 -84.90
CA SER A 349 -6.19 -18.72 -86.04
C SER A 349 -5.11 -19.43 -86.82
N LYS A 350 -4.16 -20.15 -86.25
CA LYS A 350 -3.16 -20.98 -86.92
C LYS A 350 -3.82 -22.16 -87.67
N SER A 351 -4.74 -22.86 -87.05
CA SER A 351 -5.51 -23.96 -87.65
C SER A 351 -6.31 -23.49 -88.88
N ALA A 352 -6.89 -22.29 -88.80
CA ALA A 352 -7.53 -21.69 -90.00
C ALA A 352 -6.60 -21.27 -91.12
N ALA A 353 -5.36 -20.84 -90.77
CA ALA A 353 -4.37 -20.49 -91.73
C ALA A 353 -3.75 -21.73 -92.49
N ASP A 354 -3.54 -22.81 -91.75
CA ASP A 354 -3.00 -24.07 -92.27
C ASP A 354 -4.07 -24.85 -93.10
N GLY A 355 -5.37 -24.67 -92.88
CA GLY A 355 -6.45 -25.26 -93.64
C GLY A 355 -6.71 -24.58 -94.97
N SER A 356 -6.24 -23.35 -95.18
CA SER A 356 -6.40 -22.63 -96.46
C SER A 356 -5.24 -22.87 -97.48
N GLY A 357 -4.17 -23.60 -97.12
CA GLY A 357 -3.06 -23.94 -97.94
C GLY A 357 -3.16 -25.29 -98.68
N ALA A 358 -4.22 -26.09 -98.49
CA ALA A 358 -4.36 -27.43 -99.11
C ALA A 358 -5.40 -27.49 -100.25
N ALA A 359 -5.79 -26.32 -100.79
CA ALA A 359 -6.69 -26.26 -101.93
C ALA A 359 -6.06 -25.41 -103.07
N ARG A 360 -4.93 -25.88 -103.59
CA ARG A 360 -4.42 -25.50 -104.87
C ARG A 360 -3.68 -26.68 -105.56
#